data_57285b02126cad8b96023b5c4f9c23f0
#
_entry.id   57285b02126cad8b96023b5c4f9c23f0
#
_cell.length_a   1.000
_cell.length_b   1.000
_cell.length_c   1.000
_cell.angle_alpha   90.00
_cell.angle_beta   90.00
_cell.angle_gamma   90.00
#
_symmetry.space_group_name_H-M   'P 1'
#
loop_
_entity.id
_entity.type
_entity.pdbx_description
1 polymer ?
#
loop_
_entity_poly.entity_id
_entity_poly.type
_entity_poly.pdbx_seq_one_letter_code
_entity_poly.pdbx_strand_id
1 'polypeptide(L)'
;MTDSAITEYLIKQYLQTSGQEPIYHDMWAQALTGVRKHLLAYTEHSNLTILAERPSGLAGSLFPKMDHLVCFMPGTIALAATGGHTLAHAKAQPTWTADHDAQIELAHELTKTCWGMYKISKTGLSPEIAHFHVANPAVLVASEATPRPSPAELSDDPDAPWRKDFDVHSGDRHNLQRPETVESLFYMWRITGDEKYREWGWEMFEAFEKWTLLEEVERDADGNQIMQYSDDEDEESVRAKAAARVLDTAKTYRGFSSISDVDKIPPPTRDNMESFWLVCHEYPNRLPCEHNVIDYHHD
;
A
#
# COMPACT_ATOMS: atom_id res chain seq x y z
N MET A 1 7.92 -3.55 15.76
CA MET A 1 7.61 -2.26 15.13
C MET A 1 8.82 -1.52 14.53
N THR A 2 10.00 -2.02 14.50
CA THR A 2 11.19 -1.21 14.17
C THR A 2 12.02 -1.69 13.01
N ASP A 3 11.78 -2.89 12.51
CA ASP A 3 12.70 -3.48 11.52
C ASP A 3 12.26 -3.31 10.06
N SER A 4 11.01 -2.93 9.83
CA SER A 4 10.50 -2.79 8.48
C SER A 4 11.13 -1.60 7.74
N ALA A 5 11.17 -0.41 8.33
CA ALA A 5 11.77 0.77 7.73
C ALA A 5 13.27 0.62 7.46
N ILE A 6 13.99 -0.08 8.36
CA ILE A 6 15.43 -0.34 8.16
C ILE A 6 15.66 -1.16 6.89
N THR A 7 14.84 -2.18 6.64
CA THR A 7 14.99 -3.04 5.44
C THR A 7 14.76 -2.27 4.13
N GLU A 8 13.84 -1.32 4.11
CA GLU A 8 13.61 -0.42 2.98
C GLU A 8 14.87 0.40 2.66
N TYR A 9 15.42 1.05 3.68
CA TYR A 9 16.61 1.89 3.50
C TYR A 9 17.83 1.11 3.01
N LEU A 10 17.98 -0.16 3.36
CA LEU A 10 19.10 -0.98 2.88
C LEU A 10 19.15 -1.07 1.36
N ILE A 11 18.03 -1.37 0.72
CA ILE A 11 17.99 -1.46 -0.74
C ILE A 11 18.07 -0.08 -1.39
N LYS A 12 17.36 0.90 -0.85
CA LYS A 12 17.43 2.27 -1.40
C LYS A 12 18.85 2.83 -1.33
N GLN A 13 19.57 2.60 -0.22
CA GLN A 13 20.97 3.00 -0.08
C GLN A 13 21.89 2.27 -1.07
N TYR A 14 21.70 0.96 -1.22
CA TYR A 14 22.46 0.18 -2.20
C TYR A 14 22.28 0.72 -3.62
N LEU A 15 21.05 0.99 -4.03
CA LEU A 15 20.76 1.52 -5.37
C LEU A 15 21.26 2.96 -5.52
N GLN A 16 21.10 3.81 -4.51
CA GLN A 16 21.58 5.19 -4.52
C GLN A 16 23.09 5.29 -4.71
N THR A 17 23.84 4.33 -4.18
CA THR A 17 25.29 4.23 -4.37
C THR A 17 25.69 3.47 -5.63
N SER A 18 24.74 3.19 -6.53
CA SER A 18 24.96 2.40 -7.76
C SER A 18 25.62 1.04 -7.47
N GLY A 19 25.25 0.39 -6.38
CA GLY A 19 25.77 -0.91 -5.97
C GLY A 19 27.18 -0.89 -5.41
N GLN A 20 27.77 0.28 -5.14
CA GLN A 20 29.15 0.39 -4.66
C GLN A 20 29.33 -0.06 -3.21
N GLU A 21 28.24 -0.17 -2.45
CA GLU A 21 28.23 -0.59 -1.05
C GLU A 21 27.46 -1.91 -0.87
N PRO A 22 28.06 -3.06 -1.22
CA PRO A 22 27.38 -4.36 -1.24
C PRO A 22 26.86 -4.81 0.13
N ILE A 23 27.39 -4.26 1.21
CA ILE A 23 26.95 -4.58 2.57
C ILE A 23 25.44 -4.35 2.77
N TYR A 24 24.87 -3.31 2.17
CA TYR A 24 23.44 -3.03 2.28
C TYR A 24 22.59 -4.08 1.56
N HIS A 25 23.04 -4.55 0.39
CA HIS A 25 22.40 -5.65 -0.31
C HIS A 25 22.47 -6.97 0.49
N ASP A 26 23.62 -7.29 1.07
CA ASP A 26 23.80 -8.50 1.88
C ASP A 26 22.89 -8.47 3.13
N MET A 27 22.80 -7.32 3.79
CA MET A 27 21.89 -7.14 4.94
C MET A 27 20.44 -7.28 4.53
N TRP A 28 20.04 -6.72 3.38
CA TRP A 28 18.72 -6.90 2.80
C TRP A 28 18.41 -8.36 2.52
N ALA A 29 19.29 -9.08 1.86
CA ALA A 29 19.10 -10.49 1.51
C ALA A 29 18.90 -11.37 2.77
N GLN A 30 19.65 -11.09 3.83
CA GLN A 30 19.50 -11.76 5.13
C GLN A 30 18.15 -11.42 5.77
N ALA A 31 17.75 -10.14 5.77
CA ALA A 31 16.47 -9.69 6.31
C ALA A 31 15.31 -10.32 5.56
N LEU A 32 15.31 -10.29 4.21
CA LEU A 32 14.26 -10.90 3.40
C LEU A 32 14.14 -12.41 3.63
N THR A 33 15.29 -13.09 3.78
CA THR A 33 15.29 -14.51 4.15
C THR A 33 14.61 -14.74 5.50
N GLY A 34 14.87 -13.89 6.49
CA GLY A 34 14.22 -13.94 7.79
C GLY A 34 12.72 -13.67 7.70
N VAL A 35 12.31 -12.67 6.94
CA VAL A 35 10.90 -12.32 6.69
C VAL A 35 10.17 -13.51 6.06
N ARG A 36 10.69 -14.05 4.96
CA ARG A 36 10.08 -15.20 4.25
C ARG A 36 9.94 -16.43 5.16
N LYS A 37 10.91 -16.67 6.01
CA LYS A 37 10.93 -17.85 6.89
C LYS A 37 10.05 -17.72 8.13
N HIS A 38 9.88 -16.50 8.66
CA HIS A 38 9.35 -16.34 10.02
C HIS A 38 8.10 -15.48 10.12
N LEU A 39 7.81 -14.65 9.12
CA LEU A 39 6.73 -13.66 9.18
C LEU A 39 5.65 -13.86 8.13
N LEU A 40 5.89 -14.62 7.05
CA LEU A 40 4.88 -14.92 6.06
C LEU A 40 3.79 -15.79 6.64
N ALA A 41 2.53 -15.40 6.38
CA ALA A 41 1.34 -16.15 6.71
C ALA A 41 0.30 -16.03 5.60
N TYR A 42 -0.70 -16.89 5.63
CA TYR A 42 -1.75 -16.93 4.61
C TYR A 42 -3.11 -16.93 5.27
N THR A 43 -4.04 -16.17 4.70
CA THR A 43 -5.39 -16.08 5.26
C THR A 43 -6.21 -17.35 4.99
N GLU A 44 -7.20 -17.58 5.84
CA GLU A 44 -7.95 -18.85 5.89
C GLU A 44 -8.89 -19.03 4.69
N HIS A 45 -9.57 -17.94 4.26
CA HIS A 45 -10.64 -18.06 3.28
C HIS A 45 -10.16 -17.85 1.84
N SER A 46 -9.14 -17.01 1.64
CA SER A 46 -8.75 -16.54 0.31
C SER A 46 -7.26 -16.67 0.02
N ASN A 47 -6.49 -17.26 0.92
CA ASN A 47 -5.05 -17.45 0.81
C ASN A 47 -4.25 -16.16 0.51
N LEU A 48 -4.75 -15.00 0.96
CA LEU A 48 -4.01 -13.75 0.84
C LEU A 48 -2.71 -13.86 1.64
N THR A 49 -1.64 -13.35 1.05
CA THR A 49 -0.32 -13.34 1.69
C THR A 49 -0.21 -12.13 2.60
N ILE A 50 0.19 -12.36 3.84
CA ILE A 50 0.42 -11.33 4.85
C ILE A 50 1.82 -11.42 5.45
N LEU A 51 2.32 -10.32 5.97
CA LEU A 51 3.49 -10.26 6.83
C LEU A 51 3.03 -10.04 8.27
N ALA A 52 2.95 -11.14 9.00
CA ALA A 52 2.54 -11.13 10.40
C ALA A 52 3.70 -10.71 11.32
N GLU A 53 3.39 -10.40 12.56
CA GLU A 53 4.37 -10.00 13.56
C GLU A 53 4.74 -11.14 14.51
N ARG A 54 5.92 -11.01 15.14
CA ARG A 54 6.35 -11.84 16.29
C ARG A 54 6.80 -10.94 17.43
N PRO A 55 5.86 -10.34 18.18
CA PRO A 55 6.19 -9.34 19.21
C PRO A 55 7.06 -9.89 20.34
N SER A 56 7.04 -11.22 20.57
CA SER A 56 7.87 -11.90 21.56
C SER A 56 9.12 -12.56 20.95
N GLY A 57 9.55 -12.15 19.76
CA GLY A 57 10.70 -12.72 19.05
C GLY A 57 10.41 -14.06 18.40
N LEU A 58 11.43 -14.70 17.84
CA LEU A 58 11.28 -15.91 17.00
C LEU A 58 10.67 -17.11 17.75
N ALA A 59 10.85 -17.19 19.06
CA ALA A 59 10.25 -18.25 19.88
C ALA A 59 8.78 -17.97 20.25
N GLY A 60 8.30 -16.74 20.05
CA GLY A 60 6.93 -16.34 20.34
C GLY A 60 5.94 -16.78 19.25
N SER A 61 4.65 -16.70 19.58
CA SER A 61 3.59 -16.95 18.62
C SER A 61 3.57 -15.91 17.52
N LEU A 62 3.15 -16.33 16.33
CA LEU A 62 2.85 -15.43 15.23
C LEU A 62 1.58 -14.64 15.56
N PHE A 63 1.63 -13.33 15.35
CA PHE A 63 0.50 -12.43 15.52
C PHE A 63 0.08 -11.92 14.14
N PRO A 64 -1.06 -12.37 13.61
CA PRO A 64 -1.48 -12.11 12.23
C PRO A 64 -2.06 -10.70 12.10
N LYS A 65 -1.21 -9.69 12.15
CA LYS A 65 -1.53 -8.28 12.08
C LYS A 65 -0.56 -7.59 11.13
N MET A 66 -1.05 -6.65 10.34
CA MET A 66 -0.25 -5.73 9.55
C MET A 66 -0.60 -4.29 9.92
N ASP A 67 0.40 -3.49 10.25
CA ASP A 67 0.30 -2.05 10.24
C ASP A 67 0.41 -1.56 8.78
N HIS A 68 -0.20 -0.43 8.45
CA HIS A 68 -0.12 0.13 7.09
C HIS A 68 1.33 0.31 6.62
N LEU A 69 2.24 0.65 7.53
CA LEU A 69 3.68 0.75 7.28
C LEU A 69 4.29 -0.49 6.59
N VAL A 70 3.76 -1.68 6.84
CA VAL A 70 4.26 -2.91 6.20
C VAL A 70 4.07 -2.88 4.69
N CYS A 71 3.14 -2.08 4.20
CA CYS A 71 2.78 -2.00 2.79
C CYS A 71 3.83 -1.32 1.88
N PHE A 72 4.93 -0.81 2.42
CA PHE A 72 6.09 -0.45 1.60
C PHE A 72 6.90 -1.68 1.15
N MET A 73 6.79 -2.82 1.86
CA MET A 73 7.59 -4.02 1.63
C MET A 73 7.41 -4.61 0.22
N PRO A 74 6.19 -4.70 -0.35
CA PRO A 74 6.02 -5.20 -1.72
C PRO A 74 6.86 -4.44 -2.74
N GLY A 75 6.78 -3.12 -2.74
CA GLY A 75 7.58 -2.26 -3.63
C GLY A 75 9.08 -2.44 -3.42
N THR A 76 9.50 -2.53 -2.17
CA THR A 76 10.92 -2.75 -1.82
C THR A 76 11.43 -4.10 -2.29
N ILE A 77 10.64 -5.17 -2.18
CA ILE A 77 10.99 -6.50 -2.70
C ILE A 77 11.15 -6.46 -4.22
N ALA A 78 10.19 -5.86 -4.93
CA ALA A 78 10.25 -5.75 -6.38
C ALA A 78 11.46 -4.90 -6.83
N LEU A 79 11.72 -3.79 -6.15
CA LEU A 79 12.85 -2.91 -6.40
C LEU A 79 14.18 -3.66 -6.21
N ALA A 80 14.32 -4.43 -5.14
CA ALA A 80 15.50 -5.24 -4.87
C ALA A 80 15.73 -6.31 -5.93
N ALA A 81 14.68 -7.04 -6.30
CA ALA A 81 14.76 -8.13 -7.27
C ALA A 81 15.16 -7.65 -8.67
N THR A 82 14.80 -6.42 -9.03
CA THR A 82 15.01 -5.89 -10.39
C THR A 82 16.16 -4.87 -10.49
N GLY A 83 16.68 -4.41 -9.35
CA GLY A 83 17.63 -3.30 -9.33
C GLY A 83 17.05 -1.99 -9.84
N GLY A 84 15.73 -1.81 -9.75
CA GLY A 84 15.01 -0.64 -10.26
C GLY A 84 14.73 -0.66 -11.78
N HIS A 85 15.10 -1.72 -12.48
CA HIS A 85 14.81 -1.89 -13.91
C HIS A 85 13.41 -2.45 -14.15
N THR A 86 12.93 -2.32 -15.39
CA THR A 86 11.71 -3.03 -15.80
C THR A 86 11.89 -4.54 -15.69
N LEU A 87 10.81 -5.27 -15.39
CA LEU A 87 10.84 -6.72 -15.24
C LEU A 87 11.39 -7.42 -16.50
N ALA A 88 11.02 -6.92 -17.67
CA ALA A 88 11.53 -7.45 -18.95
C ALA A 88 13.06 -7.30 -19.06
N HIS A 89 13.59 -6.12 -18.67
CA HIS A 89 15.03 -5.88 -18.68
C HIS A 89 15.74 -6.77 -17.64
N ALA A 90 15.23 -6.82 -16.42
CA ALA A 90 15.82 -7.62 -15.35
C ALA A 90 15.84 -9.11 -15.70
N LYS A 91 14.76 -9.66 -16.24
CA LYS A 91 14.66 -11.07 -16.69
C LYS A 91 15.65 -11.41 -17.82
N ALA A 92 16.04 -10.45 -18.61
CA ALA A 92 17.02 -10.67 -19.68
C ALA A 92 18.48 -10.78 -19.17
N GLN A 93 18.73 -10.42 -17.91
CA GLN A 93 20.07 -10.47 -17.33
C GLN A 93 20.48 -11.91 -16.95
N PRO A 94 21.76 -12.30 -17.17
CA PRO A 94 22.25 -13.63 -16.80
C PRO A 94 22.17 -13.93 -15.29
N THR A 95 22.04 -12.90 -14.49
CA THR A 95 21.94 -12.98 -13.02
C THR A 95 20.52 -13.29 -12.54
N TRP A 96 19.52 -13.24 -13.42
CA TRP A 96 18.15 -13.55 -13.05
C TRP A 96 17.99 -15.04 -12.69
N THR A 97 17.30 -15.30 -11.59
CA THR A 97 17.10 -16.65 -11.07
C THR A 97 15.65 -16.90 -10.72
N ALA A 98 15.28 -18.15 -10.46
CA ALA A 98 13.95 -18.51 -9.97
C ALA A 98 13.60 -17.84 -8.62
N ASP A 99 14.59 -17.48 -7.81
CA ASP A 99 14.35 -16.75 -6.57
C ASP A 99 13.89 -15.31 -6.85
N HIS A 100 14.40 -14.66 -7.90
CA HIS A 100 13.90 -13.35 -8.32
C HIS A 100 12.44 -13.44 -8.80
N ASP A 101 12.08 -14.50 -9.56
CA ASP A 101 10.67 -14.72 -9.94
C ASP A 101 9.78 -14.90 -8.69
N ALA A 102 10.24 -15.66 -7.70
CA ALA A 102 9.51 -15.83 -6.44
C ALA A 102 9.39 -14.54 -5.62
N GLN A 103 10.39 -13.66 -5.69
CA GLN A 103 10.33 -12.34 -5.04
C GLN A 103 9.29 -11.44 -5.72
N ILE A 104 9.24 -11.42 -7.05
CA ILE A 104 8.23 -10.64 -7.79
C ILE A 104 6.83 -11.16 -7.49
N GLU A 105 6.63 -12.48 -7.43
CA GLU A 105 5.33 -13.06 -7.06
C GLU A 105 4.94 -12.68 -5.64
N LEU A 106 5.87 -12.75 -4.68
CA LEU A 106 5.63 -12.32 -3.30
C LEU A 106 5.25 -10.84 -3.23
N ALA A 107 5.94 -9.97 -3.98
CA ALA A 107 5.62 -8.56 -4.07
C ALA A 107 4.21 -8.34 -4.60
N HIS A 108 3.83 -9.08 -5.65
CA HIS A 108 2.50 -9.02 -6.23
C HIS A 108 1.40 -9.41 -5.24
N GLU A 109 1.58 -10.52 -4.53
CA GLU A 109 0.62 -11.01 -3.54
C GLU A 109 0.47 -10.05 -2.35
N LEU A 110 1.57 -9.54 -1.82
CA LEU A 110 1.55 -8.57 -0.72
C LEU A 110 0.90 -7.24 -1.14
N THR A 111 1.16 -6.77 -2.37
CA THR A 111 0.50 -5.58 -2.92
C THR A 111 -1.01 -5.77 -2.97
N LYS A 112 -1.48 -6.96 -3.39
CA LYS A 112 -2.90 -7.30 -3.40
C LYS A 112 -3.50 -7.24 -1.99
N THR A 113 -2.82 -7.76 -0.98
CA THR A 113 -3.30 -7.71 0.41
C THR A 113 -3.37 -6.27 0.92
N CYS A 114 -2.35 -5.46 0.66
CA CYS A 114 -2.35 -4.04 1.01
C CYS A 114 -3.48 -3.27 0.33
N TRP A 115 -3.74 -3.56 -0.95
CA TRP A 115 -4.91 -3.04 -1.64
C TRP A 115 -6.21 -3.49 -0.98
N GLY A 116 -6.29 -4.73 -0.51
CA GLY A 116 -7.43 -5.25 0.25
C GLY A 116 -7.73 -4.47 1.53
N MET A 117 -6.71 -3.90 2.19
CA MET A 117 -6.91 -3.02 3.35
C MET A 117 -7.70 -1.75 3.01
N TYR A 118 -7.60 -1.25 1.77
CA TYR A 118 -8.43 -0.14 1.29
C TYR A 118 -9.84 -0.62 0.94
N LYS A 119 -9.96 -1.72 0.23
CA LYS A 119 -11.26 -2.24 -0.24
C LYS A 119 -12.17 -2.79 0.86
N ILE A 120 -11.64 -3.10 2.05
CA ILE A 120 -12.45 -3.63 3.14
C ILE A 120 -13.30 -2.55 3.81
N SER A 121 -12.88 -1.30 3.78
CA SER A 121 -13.55 -0.18 4.44
C SER A 121 -14.67 0.43 3.60
N LYS A 122 -15.57 1.16 4.26
CA LYS A 122 -16.65 1.88 3.57
C LYS A 122 -16.20 3.13 2.84
N THR A 123 -15.12 3.76 3.31
CA THR A 123 -14.56 4.97 2.69
C THR A 123 -13.65 4.66 1.51
N GLY A 124 -13.20 3.42 1.34
CA GLY A 124 -12.12 3.09 0.41
C GLY A 124 -10.74 3.53 0.91
N LEU A 125 -10.61 3.94 2.18
CA LEU A 125 -9.34 4.28 2.83
C LEU A 125 -8.91 3.17 3.79
N SER A 126 -7.63 2.85 3.82
CA SER A 126 -7.12 1.79 4.69
C SER A 126 -7.22 2.18 6.16
N PRO A 127 -7.61 1.25 7.06
CA PRO A 127 -7.32 1.38 8.48
C PRO A 127 -5.82 1.42 8.72
N GLU A 128 -5.38 1.96 9.85
CA GLU A 128 -3.97 1.99 10.25
C GLU A 128 -3.44 0.59 10.53
N ILE A 129 -4.30 -0.29 11.08
CA ILE A 129 -3.96 -1.67 11.41
C ILE A 129 -5.09 -2.60 10.96
N ALA A 130 -4.73 -3.71 10.29
CA ALA A 130 -5.62 -4.81 10.01
C ALA A 130 -5.12 -6.09 10.68
N HIS A 131 -6.02 -6.83 11.29
CA HIS A 131 -5.82 -8.18 11.78
C HIS A 131 -6.37 -9.18 10.77
N PHE A 132 -5.85 -10.40 10.76
CA PHE A 132 -6.22 -11.37 9.75
C PHE A 132 -6.59 -12.71 10.35
N HIS A 133 -7.62 -13.34 9.79
CA HIS A 133 -7.94 -14.73 10.06
C HIS A 133 -7.00 -15.62 9.23
N VAL A 134 -6.16 -16.39 9.91
CA VAL A 134 -5.17 -17.25 9.25
C VAL A 134 -5.47 -18.71 9.53
N ALA A 135 -5.31 -19.56 8.53
CA ALA A 135 -5.37 -20.98 8.68
C ALA A 135 -4.26 -21.44 9.63
N ASN A 136 -4.61 -22.27 10.60
CA ASN A 136 -3.76 -22.78 11.69
C ASN A 136 -2.30 -22.27 11.73
N PRO A 137 -1.92 -21.43 12.70
CA PRO A 137 -0.59 -20.83 12.79
C PRO A 137 0.58 -21.82 12.83
N ALA A 138 0.33 -23.09 13.15
CA ALA A 138 1.36 -24.14 13.19
C ALA A 138 1.75 -24.67 11.78
N VAL A 139 0.92 -24.40 10.76
CA VAL A 139 1.17 -24.85 9.36
C VAL A 139 1.88 -23.76 8.54
N LEU A 140 2.05 -22.60 9.12
CA LEU A 140 2.50 -21.36 8.43
C LEU A 140 4.01 -21.28 8.17
N VAL A 141 4.78 -22.25 8.52
CA VAL A 141 6.10 -22.42 7.93
C VAL A 141 5.85 -23.06 6.58
N ALA A 142 5.88 -22.25 5.53
CA ALA A 142 5.78 -22.72 4.16
C ALA A 142 6.70 -23.94 4.00
N SER A 143 6.12 -25.12 4.05
CA SER A 143 6.77 -26.30 3.54
C SER A 143 6.85 -26.09 2.05
N GLU A 144 8.05 -25.91 1.50
CA GLU A 144 8.31 -25.83 0.05
C GLU A 144 7.72 -27.04 -0.72
N ALA A 145 7.19 -28.02 0.00
CA ALA A 145 6.72 -29.30 -0.51
C ALA A 145 5.24 -29.34 -0.95
N THR A 146 4.41 -28.37 -0.59
CA THR A 146 3.01 -28.35 -0.99
C THR A 146 2.69 -27.09 -1.81
N PRO A 147 2.21 -27.24 -3.06
CA PRO A 147 1.75 -26.10 -3.85
C PRO A 147 0.67 -25.35 -3.08
N ARG A 148 0.90 -24.08 -2.81
CA ARG A 148 -0.10 -23.22 -2.21
C ARG A 148 -1.16 -22.84 -3.25
N PRO A 149 -2.45 -22.82 -2.91
CA PRO A 149 -3.46 -22.24 -3.79
C PRO A 149 -3.13 -20.77 -4.07
N SER A 150 -3.39 -20.33 -5.31
CA SER A 150 -3.25 -18.91 -5.66
C SER A 150 -4.20 -18.06 -4.80
N PRO A 151 -3.79 -16.86 -4.37
CA PRO A 151 -4.66 -15.92 -3.69
C PRO A 151 -5.89 -15.58 -4.51
N ALA A 152 -7.06 -15.49 -3.87
CA ALA A 152 -8.28 -15.08 -4.54
C ALA A 152 -8.19 -13.64 -5.07
N GLU A 153 -8.97 -13.32 -6.10
CA GLU A 153 -9.18 -11.95 -6.54
C GLU A 153 -10.08 -11.19 -5.56
N LEU A 154 -9.80 -9.89 -5.37
CA LEU A 154 -10.55 -9.01 -4.48
C LEU A 154 -11.75 -8.41 -5.23
N SER A 155 -12.83 -9.17 -5.34
CA SER A 155 -14.08 -8.71 -5.97
C SER A 155 -14.80 -7.66 -5.10
N ASP A 156 -15.64 -6.85 -5.72
CA ASP A 156 -16.45 -5.84 -5.03
C ASP A 156 -17.70 -6.41 -4.35
N ASP A 157 -17.96 -7.71 -4.52
CA ASP A 157 -19.05 -8.39 -3.84
C ASP A 157 -18.92 -8.21 -2.31
N PRO A 158 -19.95 -7.64 -1.63
CA PRO A 158 -19.93 -7.44 -0.19
C PRO A 158 -19.85 -8.75 0.60
N ASP A 159 -20.27 -9.87 0.01
CA ASP A 159 -20.24 -11.20 0.62
C ASP A 159 -19.02 -12.03 0.19
N ALA A 160 -18.08 -11.45 -0.56
CA ALA A 160 -16.91 -12.15 -1.02
C ALA A 160 -16.10 -12.78 0.13
N PRO A 161 -15.63 -14.03 -0.03
CA PRO A 161 -14.90 -14.74 1.03
C PRO A 161 -13.68 -13.99 1.56
N TRP A 162 -12.97 -13.25 0.71
CA TRP A 162 -11.77 -12.51 1.10
C TRP A 162 -12.03 -11.45 2.18
N ARG A 163 -13.25 -10.90 2.24
CA ARG A 163 -13.62 -9.90 3.26
C ARG A 163 -13.62 -10.50 4.68
N LYS A 164 -13.88 -11.79 4.79
CA LYS A 164 -13.87 -12.52 6.07
C LYS A 164 -12.44 -12.77 6.58
N ASP A 165 -11.45 -12.57 5.76
CA ASP A 165 -10.05 -12.68 6.16
C ASP A 165 -9.57 -11.49 6.98
N PHE A 166 -10.26 -10.34 6.89
CA PHE A 166 -9.91 -9.11 7.59
C PHE A 166 -10.73 -8.92 8.86
N ASP A 167 -10.07 -8.51 9.92
CA ASP A 167 -10.68 -8.06 11.16
C ASP A 167 -10.06 -6.71 11.56
N VAL A 168 -10.87 -5.65 11.58
CA VAL A 168 -10.44 -4.28 11.87
C VAL A 168 -11.02 -3.85 13.20
N HIS A 169 -10.18 -3.79 14.22
CA HIS A 169 -10.61 -3.39 15.56
C HIS A 169 -10.96 -1.90 15.60
N SER A 170 -11.88 -1.54 16.51
CA SER A 170 -12.38 -0.15 16.59
C SER A 170 -11.30 0.90 16.87
N GLY A 171 -10.23 0.53 17.57
CA GLY A 171 -9.08 1.41 17.84
C GLY A 171 -8.16 1.64 16.65
N ASP A 172 -8.25 0.78 15.63
CA ASP A 172 -7.33 0.70 14.49
C ASP A 172 -7.92 1.32 13.21
N ARG A 173 -9.18 1.78 13.25
CA ARG A 173 -9.95 2.28 12.10
C ARG A 173 -9.56 3.68 11.63
N HIS A 174 -8.62 4.33 12.26
CA HIS A 174 -8.15 5.63 11.80
C HIS A 174 -7.27 5.49 10.55
N ASN A 175 -7.21 6.56 9.76
CA ASN A 175 -6.30 6.67 8.61
C ASN A 175 -5.47 7.94 8.76
N LEU A 176 -4.16 7.79 8.71
CA LEU A 176 -3.19 8.89 8.83
C LEU A 176 -2.63 9.34 7.47
N GLN A 177 -3.26 8.94 6.38
CA GLN A 177 -2.84 9.30 5.01
C GLN A 177 -1.43 8.79 4.67
N ARG A 178 -1.09 7.59 5.15
CA ARG A 178 0.24 6.99 4.93
C ARG A 178 0.45 6.59 3.47
N PRO A 179 1.67 6.77 2.92
CA PRO A 179 1.98 6.58 1.51
C PRO A 179 2.44 5.17 1.11
N GLU A 180 2.67 4.25 2.06
CA GLU A 180 3.42 3.02 1.80
C GLU A 180 2.76 2.13 0.73
N THR A 181 1.42 2.07 0.72
CA THR A 181 0.72 1.29 -0.30
C THR A 181 0.85 1.94 -1.68
N VAL A 182 0.66 3.27 -1.79
CA VAL A 182 0.77 3.96 -3.08
C VAL A 182 2.21 3.92 -3.61
N GLU A 183 3.20 3.97 -2.75
CA GLU A 183 4.59 3.77 -3.12
C GLU A 183 4.82 2.38 -3.72
N SER A 184 4.31 1.34 -3.08
CA SER A 184 4.38 -0.03 -3.61
C SER A 184 3.66 -0.18 -4.94
N LEU A 185 2.47 0.41 -5.09
CA LEU A 185 1.74 0.44 -6.37
C LEU A 185 2.55 1.11 -7.46
N PHE A 186 3.21 2.23 -7.15
CA PHE A 186 4.08 2.93 -8.09
C PHE A 186 5.23 2.05 -8.56
N TYR A 187 5.98 1.43 -7.64
CA TYR A 187 7.08 0.51 -8.03
C TYR A 187 6.56 -0.69 -8.82
N MET A 188 5.48 -1.31 -8.39
CA MET A 188 4.91 -2.46 -9.10
C MET A 188 4.48 -2.09 -10.52
N TRP A 189 3.83 -0.94 -10.70
CA TRP A 189 3.49 -0.45 -12.03
C TRP A 189 4.74 -0.20 -12.89
N ARG A 190 5.72 0.56 -12.38
CA ARG A 190 6.94 0.92 -13.13
C ARG A 190 7.76 -0.30 -13.52
N ILE A 191 7.83 -1.29 -12.66
CA ILE A 191 8.60 -2.52 -12.87
C ILE A 191 7.88 -3.47 -13.83
N THR A 192 6.58 -3.69 -13.62
CA THR A 192 5.84 -4.71 -14.37
C THR A 192 5.14 -4.20 -15.62
N GLY A 193 4.78 -2.91 -15.66
CA GLY A 193 3.93 -2.32 -16.69
C GLY A 193 2.45 -2.73 -16.59
N ASP A 194 2.03 -3.37 -15.49
CA ASP A 194 0.65 -3.80 -15.29
C ASP A 194 -0.21 -2.61 -14.82
N GLU A 195 -1.15 -2.20 -15.67
CA GLU A 195 -1.99 -1.01 -15.46
C GLU A 195 -2.91 -1.12 -14.23
N LYS A 196 -3.21 -2.34 -13.76
CA LYS A 196 -4.04 -2.52 -12.55
C LYS A 196 -3.51 -1.77 -11.34
N TYR A 197 -2.18 -1.63 -11.20
CA TYR A 197 -1.58 -0.90 -10.09
C TYR A 197 -1.87 0.61 -10.16
N ARG A 198 -1.97 1.16 -11.37
CA ARG A 198 -2.41 2.54 -11.57
C ARG A 198 -3.89 2.71 -11.28
N GLU A 199 -4.71 1.75 -11.69
CA GLU A 199 -6.15 1.74 -11.41
C GLU A 199 -6.38 1.72 -9.90
N TRP A 200 -5.72 0.84 -9.17
CA TRP A 200 -5.80 0.78 -7.70
C TRP A 200 -5.32 2.07 -7.02
N GLY A 201 -4.23 2.65 -7.52
CA GLY A 201 -3.73 3.94 -7.03
C GLY A 201 -4.71 5.08 -7.29
N TRP A 202 -5.42 5.05 -8.42
CA TRP A 202 -6.43 6.03 -8.76
C TRP A 202 -7.66 5.92 -7.86
N GLU A 203 -8.17 4.73 -7.61
CA GLU A 203 -9.27 4.51 -6.65
C GLU A 203 -8.92 5.03 -5.25
N MET A 204 -7.68 4.80 -4.80
CA MET A 204 -7.18 5.36 -3.53
C MET A 204 -7.18 6.89 -3.54
N PHE A 205 -6.70 7.49 -4.63
CA PHE A 205 -6.68 8.95 -4.79
C PHE A 205 -8.08 9.55 -4.72
N GLU A 206 -9.05 8.98 -5.44
CA GLU A 206 -10.46 9.40 -5.40
C GLU A 206 -11.05 9.31 -3.99
N ALA A 207 -10.71 8.26 -3.24
CA ALA A 207 -11.14 8.12 -1.85
C ALA A 207 -10.52 9.18 -0.93
N PHE A 208 -9.24 9.51 -1.11
CA PHE A 208 -8.58 10.59 -0.36
C PHE A 208 -9.20 11.94 -0.69
N GLU A 209 -9.35 12.29 -1.97
CA GLU A 209 -10.00 13.52 -2.41
C GLU A 209 -11.41 13.67 -1.80
N LYS A 210 -12.17 12.59 -1.83
CA LYS A 210 -13.55 12.60 -1.35
C LYS A 210 -13.67 12.80 0.16
N TRP A 211 -12.79 12.19 0.95
CA TRP A 211 -13.01 12.06 2.38
C TRP A 211 -12.05 12.86 3.26
N THR A 212 -10.90 13.27 2.72
CA THR A 212 -9.86 13.91 3.52
C THR A 212 -9.54 15.34 3.08
N LEU A 213 -9.96 15.75 1.87
CA LEU A 213 -9.78 17.12 1.40
C LEU A 213 -10.66 18.07 2.21
N LEU A 214 -10.05 19.08 2.82
CA LEU A 214 -10.72 20.16 3.52
C LEU A 214 -10.91 21.33 2.56
N GLU A 215 -12.11 21.48 2.05
CA GLU A 215 -12.50 22.68 1.30
C GLU A 215 -12.73 23.85 2.27
N GLU A 216 -12.54 25.09 1.80
CA GLU A 216 -13.01 26.26 2.51
C GLU A 216 -14.55 26.25 2.45
N VAL A 217 -15.16 25.97 3.59
CA VAL A 217 -16.60 25.80 3.69
C VAL A 217 -17.25 27.16 3.50
N GLU A 218 -18.06 27.30 2.45
CA GLU A 218 -19.02 28.40 2.37
C GLU A 218 -19.98 28.28 3.55
N ARG A 219 -20.03 29.32 4.37
CA ARG A 219 -20.98 29.43 5.47
C ARG A 219 -22.13 30.34 5.03
N ASP A 220 -23.35 29.98 5.40
CA ASP A 220 -24.49 30.86 5.26
C ASP A 220 -24.36 32.10 6.15
N ALA A 221 -25.27 33.03 6.00
CA ALA A 221 -25.27 34.28 6.79
C ALA A 221 -25.36 34.05 8.31
N ASP A 222 -25.83 32.87 8.72
CA ASP A 222 -26.00 32.46 10.13
C ASP A 222 -24.78 31.66 10.64
N GLY A 223 -23.75 31.45 9.76
CA GLY A 223 -22.52 30.75 10.10
C GLY A 223 -22.60 29.21 10.01
N ASN A 224 -23.69 28.65 9.50
CA ASN A 224 -23.85 27.22 9.31
C ASN A 224 -23.15 26.76 8.04
N GLN A 225 -22.62 25.56 8.09
CA GLN A 225 -21.90 24.93 6.99
C GLN A 225 -22.86 24.55 5.86
N ILE A 226 -22.64 25.04 4.65
CA ILE A 226 -23.39 24.62 3.46
C ILE A 226 -22.76 23.31 2.96
N MET A 227 -23.44 22.17 3.17
CA MET A 227 -23.00 20.87 2.68
C MET A 227 -23.25 20.74 1.18
N GLN A 228 -22.21 20.47 0.40
CA GLN A 228 -22.28 20.38 -1.08
C GLN A 228 -22.37 18.94 -1.63
N TYR A 229 -22.63 17.92 -0.83
CA TYR A 229 -22.74 16.53 -1.31
C TYR A 229 -24.16 16.03 -1.27
N SER A 230 -24.62 15.45 -2.40
CA SER A 230 -25.82 14.62 -2.46
C SER A 230 -25.41 13.15 -2.53
N ASP A 231 -26.09 12.29 -1.80
CA ASP A 231 -25.86 10.84 -1.76
C ASP A 231 -26.17 10.11 -3.09
N ASP A 232 -26.68 10.85 -4.10
CA ASP A 232 -27.18 10.32 -5.37
C ASP A 232 -26.24 10.54 -6.57
N GLU A 233 -24.96 10.89 -6.36
CA GLU A 233 -24.03 11.15 -7.46
C GLU A 233 -23.47 9.85 -8.05
N ASP A 234 -23.53 9.74 -9.40
CA ASP A 234 -22.93 8.63 -10.14
C ASP A 234 -21.41 8.73 -10.21
N GLU A 235 -20.77 7.59 -10.47
CA GLU A 235 -19.32 7.43 -10.47
C GLU A 235 -18.60 8.31 -11.50
N GLU A 236 -19.24 8.59 -12.66
CA GLU A 236 -18.70 9.44 -13.71
C GLU A 236 -18.71 10.93 -13.29
N SER A 237 -19.76 11.35 -12.59
CA SER A 237 -19.90 12.69 -12.00
C SER A 237 -18.84 12.94 -10.93
N VAL A 238 -18.56 11.94 -10.08
CA VAL A 238 -17.50 12.01 -9.05
C VAL A 238 -16.12 12.15 -9.70
N ARG A 239 -15.82 11.37 -10.74
CA ARG A 239 -14.56 11.46 -11.51
C ARG A 239 -14.40 12.83 -12.19
N ALA A 240 -15.45 13.31 -12.84
CA ALA A 240 -15.42 14.62 -13.49
C ALA A 240 -15.20 15.77 -12.50
N LYS A 241 -15.81 15.67 -11.30
CA LYS A 241 -15.64 16.65 -10.23
C LYS A 241 -14.25 16.60 -9.60
N ALA A 242 -13.69 15.42 -9.37
CA ALA A 242 -12.34 15.26 -8.88
C ALA A 242 -11.32 15.88 -9.87
N ALA A 243 -11.47 15.58 -11.16
CA ALA A 243 -10.63 16.17 -12.21
C ALA A 243 -10.81 17.71 -12.32
N ALA A 244 -12.04 18.19 -12.20
CA ALA A 244 -12.34 19.63 -12.23
C ALA A 244 -11.79 20.37 -11.00
N ARG A 245 -11.78 19.74 -9.82
CA ARG A 245 -11.20 20.29 -8.58
C ARG A 245 -9.71 20.54 -8.70
N VAL A 246 -8.98 19.59 -9.28
CA VAL A 246 -7.54 19.72 -9.53
C VAL A 246 -7.22 20.90 -10.48
N LEU A 247 -8.16 21.27 -11.35
CA LEU A 247 -8.00 22.35 -12.34
C LEU A 247 -8.61 23.69 -11.88
N ASP A 248 -9.42 23.70 -10.80
CA ASP A 248 -10.07 24.91 -10.32
C ASP A 248 -9.17 25.69 -9.36
N THR A 249 -8.36 26.57 -9.93
CA THR A 249 -7.49 27.48 -9.18
C THR A 249 -8.24 28.57 -8.40
N ALA A 250 -9.56 28.65 -8.52
CA ALA A 250 -10.41 29.64 -7.85
C ALA A 250 -10.90 29.19 -6.46
N LYS A 251 -10.85 27.88 -6.16
CA LYS A 251 -11.23 27.36 -4.83
C LYS A 251 -10.04 27.41 -3.86
N THR A 252 -10.29 27.99 -2.69
CA THR A 252 -9.31 27.98 -1.59
C THR A 252 -9.45 26.67 -0.82
N TYR A 253 -8.50 25.76 -1.01
CA TYR A 253 -8.42 24.51 -0.23
C TYR A 253 -7.64 24.77 1.07
N ARG A 254 -8.12 24.22 2.18
CA ARG A 254 -7.42 24.28 3.48
C ARG A 254 -6.37 23.19 3.64
N GLY A 255 -6.31 22.22 2.72
CA GLY A 255 -5.45 21.05 2.78
C GLY A 255 -6.22 19.76 3.02
N PHE A 256 -5.55 18.77 3.54
CA PHE A 256 -6.10 17.43 3.81
C PHE A 256 -6.09 17.15 5.32
N SER A 257 -6.93 16.23 5.77
CA SER A 257 -7.03 15.86 7.17
C SER A 257 -7.06 14.34 7.32
N SER A 258 -6.36 13.83 8.30
CA SER A 258 -6.53 12.46 8.76
C SER A 258 -7.97 12.22 9.21
N ILE A 259 -8.43 10.96 9.19
CA ILE A 259 -9.76 10.57 9.66
C ILE A 259 -9.67 9.59 10.83
N SER A 260 -10.70 9.58 11.67
CA SER A 260 -10.73 8.77 12.89
C SER A 260 -11.33 7.38 12.69
N ASP A 261 -12.15 7.20 11.65
CA ASP A 261 -12.86 5.93 11.43
C ASP A 261 -13.21 5.76 9.94
N VAL A 262 -12.53 4.82 9.29
CA VAL A 262 -12.71 4.51 7.85
C VAL A 262 -14.04 3.83 7.53
N ASP A 263 -14.78 3.35 8.53
CA ASP A 263 -16.08 2.68 8.35
C ASP A 263 -17.28 3.59 8.61
N LYS A 264 -17.05 4.86 8.94
CA LYS A 264 -18.12 5.86 9.08
C LYS A 264 -18.25 6.73 7.83
N ILE A 265 -19.48 6.99 7.43
CA ILE A 265 -19.82 7.86 6.31
C ILE A 265 -20.74 8.98 6.81
N PRO A 266 -20.35 10.26 6.73
CA PRO A 266 -19.01 10.74 6.46
C PRO A 266 -18.03 10.37 7.59
N PRO A 267 -16.73 10.19 7.29
CA PRO A 267 -15.75 9.88 8.32
C PRO A 267 -15.46 11.12 9.19
N PRO A 268 -15.30 10.94 10.52
CA PRO A 268 -14.89 12.04 11.38
C PRO A 268 -13.44 12.44 11.08
N THR A 269 -13.24 13.71 10.75
CA THR A 269 -11.89 14.26 10.51
C THR A 269 -11.11 14.41 11.83
N ARG A 270 -9.78 14.43 11.72
CA ARG A 270 -8.86 14.76 12.81
C ARG A 270 -8.10 16.00 12.39
N ASP A 271 -7.87 16.92 13.33
CA ASP A 271 -7.03 18.11 13.07
C ASP A 271 -5.56 17.68 13.01
N ASN A 272 -5.22 16.94 11.97
CA ASN A 272 -3.89 16.40 11.75
C ASN A 272 -3.68 16.11 10.27
N MET A 273 -2.59 16.62 9.70
CA MET A 273 -2.07 16.26 8.39
C MET A 273 -0.59 15.94 8.52
N GLU A 274 -0.23 14.70 8.33
CA GLU A 274 1.16 14.26 8.42
C GLU A 274 2.01 14.80 7.25
N SER A 275 3.26 15.14 7.52
CA SER A 275 4.14 15.75 6.52
C SER A 275 4.41 14.85 5.31
N PHE A 276 4.39 13.54 5.48
CA PHE A 276 4.58 12.58 4.39
C PHE A 276 3.44 12.61 3.36
N TRP A 277 2.24 13.11 3.74
CA TRP A 277 1.15 13.31 2.79
C TRP A 277 1.56 14.23 1.64
N LEU A 278 2.18 15.36 1.94
CA LEU A 278 2.61 16.34 0.94
C LEU A 278 3.66 15.78 -0.02
N VAL A 279 4.54 14.92 0.48
CA VAL A 279 5.64 14.37 -0.32
C VAL A 279 5.13 13.36 -1.37
N CYS A 280 4.10 12.60 -1.06
CA CYS A 280 3.67 11.48 -1.89
C CYS A 280 2.44 11.77 -2.74
N HIS A 281 1.64 12.78 -2.39
CA HIS A 281 0.37 13.06 -3.07
C HIS A 281 0.38 14.31 -3.96
N GLU A 282 1.41 15.15 -3.93
CA GLU A 282 1.53 16.28 -4.88
C GLU A 282 1.71 15.82 -6.34
N TYR A 283 1.75 14.52 -6.62
CA TYR A 283 2.22 13.97 -7.88
C TYR A 283 1.29 13.10 -8.73
N PRO A 284 -0.06 13.13 -8.63
CA PRO A 284 -0.85 12.43 -9.64
C PRO A 284 -0.79 13.09 -11.03
N ASN A 285 -0.51 14.41 -11.08
CA ASN A 285 -0.46 15.17 -12.35
C ASN A 285 0.93 15.56 -12.82
N ARG A 286 1.94 15.33 -12.02
CA ARG A 286 3.33 15.38 -12.45
C ARG A 286 3.92 14.02 -12.14
N LEU A 287 4.14 13.23 -13.15
CA LEU A 287 5.06 12.10 -13.14
C LEU A 287 6.46 12.63 -12.81
N PRO A 288 6.84 12.73 -11.56
CA PRO A 288 8.24 12.91 -11.30
C PRO A 288 8.67 12.21 -10.00
N CYS A 289 8.45 10.96 -9.92
CA CYS A 289 9.52 10.15 -9.37
C CYS A 289 10.53 9.84 -10.50
N GLU A 290 10.42 10.53 -11.63
CA GLU A 290 11.34 10.38 -12.77
C GLU A 290 12.77 10.84 -12.46
N HIS A 291 12.98 11.62 -11.41
CA HIS A 291 14.29 12.27 -11.22
C HIS A 291 15.18 11.67 -10.13
N ASN A 292 14.73 10.65 -9.36
CA ASN A 292 15.58 10.21 -8.24
C ASN A 292 15.91 8.72 -8.14
N VAL A 293 15.36 7.83 -8.96
CA VAL A 293 15.70 6.39 -8.88
C VAL A 293 16.00 5.74 -10.23
N ILE A 294 15.57 6.30 -11.38
CA ILE A 294 15.64 5.62 -12.68
C ILE A 294 16.58 6.30 -13.69
N ASP A 295 17.06 7.52 -13.44
CA ASP A 295 17.95 8.26 -14.37
C ASP A 295 19.45 8.04 -14.13
N TYR A 296 19.86 6.93 -13.53
CA TYR A 296 21.29 6.64 -13.35
C TYR A 296 21.95 5.82 -14.47
N HIS A 297 21.32 5.70 -15.63
CA HIS A 297 21.96 5.09 -16.79
C HIS A 297 21.64 5.87 -18.08
N HIS A 298 22.34 7.00 -18.25
CA HIS A 298 22.84 7.42 -19.53
C HIS A 298 24.37 7.35 -19.44
N ASP A 299 24.91 6.26 -19.94
CA ASP A 299 26.02 6.00 -20.88
C ASP A 299 26.50 4.55 -20.74
#